data_4ae33a46efe151e6b2ff9213df5b4b37
#
_entry.id   4ae33a46efe151e6b2ff9213df5b4b37
#
_cell.length_a   1.000
_cell.length_b   1.000
_cell.length_c   1.000
_cell.angle_alpha   90.00
_cell.angle_beta   90.00
_cell.angle_gamma   90.00
#
_symmetry.space_group_name_H-M   'P 1'
#
loop_
_entity.id
_entity.type
_entity.pdbx_description
1 polymer ?
#
loop_
_entity_poly.entity_id
_entity_poly.type
_entity_poly.pdbx_seq_one_letter_code
_entity_poly.pdbx_strand_id
1 'polypeptide(L)'
;MSVTAVQISERRQKVKTTVSDESIKMRKFISMTMTMLKIGFIGFGGGSALIPVIEDEVVEKDKIVSEEEFNDDVMIASITPGALPVEVATGIGRQASGLKGMAAAATAMALPGALLTVLLQAVISSAGSVVKSQINYLSIGISAFIILTLLAYSLGTVCQAVNKREGQLYGLIILGVFLLSGEKSIYQLFGLD
;
A
#
# COMPACT_ATOMS: atom_id res chain seq x y z
N MET A 1 43.47 0.78 44.17
CA MET A 1 43.01 -0.37 43.34
C MET A 1 41.50 -0.49 43.14
N SER A 2 40.65 0.40 43.68
CA SER A 2 39.17 0.25 43.58
C SER A 2 38.53 0.95 42.37
N VAL A 3 39.16 1.97 41.80
CA VAL A 3 38.53 2.77 40.69
C VAL A 3 38.47 1.98 39.39
N THR A 4 39.44 1.13 39.10
CA THR A 4 39.48 0.34 37.85
C THR A 4 38.42 -0.75 37.82
N ALA A 5 38.08 -1.35 38.96
CA ALA A 5 37.06 -2.41 39.04
C ALA A 5 35.64 -1.83 38.82
N VAL A 6 35.38 -0.63 39.35
CA VAL A 6 34.10 0.07 39.14
C VAL A 6 33.90 0.48 37.68
N GLN A 7 34.92 1.02 37.03
CA GLN A 7 34.87 1.36 35.59
C GLN A 7 34.65 0.14 34.68
N ILE A 8 35.26 -0.99 35.04
CA ILE A 8 35.08 -2.24 34.27
C ILE A 8 33.65 -2.76 34.45
N SER A 9 33.05 -2.66 35.65
CA SER A 9 31.68 -3.08 35.91
C SER A 9 30.69 -2.20 35.18
N GLU A 10 30.87 -0.89 35.18
CA GLU A 10 29.99 0.08 34.43
C GLU A 10 30.08 -0.14 32.92
N ARG A 11 31.27 -0.36 32.37
CA ARG A 11 31.44 -0.70 30.94
C ARG A 11 30.76 -2.03 30.60
N ARG A 12 30.85 -3.05 31.42
CA ARG A 12 30.17 -4.34 31.21
C ARG A 12 28.66 -4.18 31.26
N GLN A 13 28.16 -3.37 32.17
CA GLN A 13 26.71 -3.10 32.30
C GLN A 13 26.18 -2.31 31.09
N LYS A 14 26.91 -1.29 30.63
CA LYS A 14 26.60 -0.51 29.45
C LYS A 14 26.62 -1.35 28.17
N VAL A 15 27.58 -2.23 27.99
CA VAL A 15 27.67 -3.17 26.86
C VAL A 15 26.50 -4.16 26.90
N LYS A 16 26.17 -4.70 28.07
CA LYS A 16 25.04 -5.63 28.23
C LYS A 16 23.69 -5.00 27.91
N THR A 17 23.50 -3.73 28.32
CA THR A 17 22.28 -2.96 28.01
C THR A 17 22.19 -2.66 26.51
N THR A 18 23.30 -2.24 25.88
CA THR A 18 23.34 -1.95 24.44
C THR A 18 23.08 -3.20 23.59
N VAL A 19 23.66 -4.35 23.95
CA VAL A 19 23.43 -5.61 23.24
C VAL A 19 22.00 -6.11 23.41
N SER A 20 21.39 -5.89 24.60
CA SER A 20 19.99 -6.22 24.86
C SER A 20 19.06 -5.34 24.03
N ASP A 21 19.32 -4.04 23.94
CA ASP A 21 18.52 -3.09 23.15
C ASP A 21 18.60 -3.34 21.65
N GLU A 22 19.79 -3.68 21.14
CA GLU A 22 19.94 -4.05 19.73
C GLU A 22 19.20 -5.35 19.38
N SER A 23 19.26 -6.34 20.26
CA SER A 23 18.54 -7.61 20.06
C SER A 23 17.02 -7.42 20.08
N ILE A 24 16.48 -6.56 20.94
CA ILE A 24 15.07 -6.23 21.02
C ILE A 24 14.63 -5.49 19.74
N LYS A 25 15.40 -4.51 19.29
CA LYS A 25 15.14 -3.78 18.03
C LYS A 25 15.16 -4.71 16.82
N MET A 26 16.12 -5.62 16.76
CA MET A 26 16.20 -6.60 15.67
C MET A 26 15.02 -7.55 15.67
N ARG A 27 14.59 -8.06 16.81
CA ARG A 27 13.41 -8.91 16.94
C ARG A 27 12.14 -8.17 16.50
N LYS A 28 11.95 -6.91 16.93
CA LYS A 28 10.83 -6.07 16.53
C LYS A 28 10.83 -5.82 15.02
N PHE A 29 11.98 -5.56 14.43
CA PHE A 29 12.16 -5.38 12.99
C PHE A 29 11.77 -6.64 12.20
N ILE A 30 12.27 -7.81 12.63
CA ILE A 30 11.96 -9.10 11.96
C ILE A 30 10.48 -9.45 12.10
N SER A 31 9.91 -9.30 13.31
CA SER A 31 8.49 -9.55 13.55
C SER A 31 7.63 -8.69 12.63
N MET A 32 7.84 -7.38 12.63
CA MET A 32 7.13 -6.43 11.77
C MET A 32 7.24 -6.80 10.29
N THR A 33 8.44 -7.13 9.81
CA THR A 33 8.65 -7.49 8.40
C THR A 33 7.91 -8.78 8.03
N MET A 34 7.91 -9.78 8.92
CA MET A 34 7.18 -11.03 8.70
C MET A 34 5.67 -10.83 8.72
N THR A 35 5.17 -9.98 9.60
CA THR A 35 3.74 -9.61 9.66
C THR A 35 3.31 -8.90 8.39
N MET A 36 4.08 -7.94 7.89
CA MET A 36 3.80 -7.27 6.62
C MET A 36 3.84 -8.22 5.43
N LEU A 37 4.79 -9.15 5.40
CA LEU A 37 4.88 -10.18 4.37
C LEU A 37 3.64 -11.10 4.38
N LYS A 38 3.22 -11.55 5.57
CA LYS A 38 2.02 -12.37 5.77
C LYS A 38 0.76 -11.64 5.27
N ILE A 39 0.60 -10.37 5.66
CA ILE A 39 -0.52 -9.54 5.21
C ILE A 39 -0.49 -9.34 3.70
N GLY A 40 0.68 -9.11 3.11
CA GLY A 40 0.86 -9.00 1.67
C GLY A 40 0.42 -10.25 0.89
N PHE A 41 0.62 -11.45 1.45
CA PHE A 41 0.13 -12.70 0.85
C PHE A 41 -1.40 -12.86 0.95
N ILE A 42 -1.97 -12.54 2.11
CA ILE A 42 -3.41 -12.70 2.36
C ILE A 42 -4.19 -11.60 1.63
N GLY A 43 -3.63 -10.42 1.58
CA GLY A 43 -4.29 -9.20 1.15
C GLY A 43 -4.21 -8.88 -0.34
N PHE A 44 -3.78 -9.82 -1.17
CA PHE A 44 -3.68 -9.59 -2.61
C PHE A 44 -5.01 -9.09 -3.20
N GLY A 45 -5.00 -7.85 -3.68
CA GLY A 45 -6.18 -7.23 -4.30
C GLY A 45 -7.19 -6.58 -3.35
N GLY A 46 -6.98 -6.63 -2.01
CA GLY A 46 -7.94 -6.14 -1.01
C GLY A 46 -8.08 -4.62 -0.88
N GLY A 47 -7.13 -3.84 -1.40
CA GLY A 47 -7.17 -2.37 -1.28
C GLY A 47 -7.40 -1.90 0.17
N SER A 48 -8.31 -0.95 0.38
CA SER A 48 -8.65 -0.42 1.70
C SER A 48 -9.28 -1.45 2.66
N ALA A 49 -9.80 -2.58 2.15
CA ALA A 49 -10.32 -3.67 2.98
C ALA A 49 -9.23 -4.37 3.82
N LEU A 50 -7.95 -4.13 3.51
CA LEU A 50 -6.83 -4.63 4.29
C LEU A 50 -6.57 -3.83 5.57
N ILE A 51 -7.06 -2.61 5.70
CA ILE A 51 -6.78 -1.76 6.86
C ILE A 51 -7.17 -2.44 8.19
N PRO A 52 -8.39 -3.02 8.35
CA PRO A 52 -8.74 -3.75 9.57
C PRO A 52 -7.86 -5.00 9.81
N VAL A 53 -7.38 -5.64 8.75
CA VAL A 53 -6.49 -6.81 8.87
C VAL A 53 -5.11 -6.39 9.36
N ILE A 54 -4.59 -5.25 8.87
CA ILE A 54 -3.33 -4.69 9.34
C ILE A 54 -3.45 -4.30 10.81
N GLU A 55 -4.54 -3.62 11.19
CA GLU A 55 -4.84 -3.21 12.57
C GLU A 55 -4.81 -4.40 13.53
N ASP A 56 -5.60 -5.44 13.25
CA ASP A 56 -5.66 -6.67 14.05
C ASP A 56 -4.28 -7.33 14.24
N GLU A 57 -3.45 -7.37 13.20
CA GLU A 57 -2.12 -7.97 13.29
C GLU A 57 -1.11 -7.08 14.02
N VAL A 58 -1.08 -5.76 13.77
CA VAL A 58 -0.01 -4.89 14.29
C VAL A 58 -0.34 -4.23 15.62
N VAL A 59 -1.61 -3.98 15.91
CA VAL A 59 -2.07 -3.35 17.18
C VAL A 59 -2.47 -4.42 18.18
N GLU A 60 -3.37 -5.32 17.80
CA GLU A 60 -3.96 -6.31 18.70
C GLU A 60 -3.00 -7.45 19.02
N LYS A 61 -2.46 -8.13 18.00
CA LYS A 61 -1.65 -9.34 18.14
C LYS A 61 -0.18 -9.05 18.44
N ASP A 62 0.48 -8.33 17.55
CA ASP A 62 1.94 -8.15 17.62
C ASP A 62 2.34 -6.93 18.46
N LYS A 63 1.40 -6.02 18.75
CA LYS A 63 1.61 -4.79 19.54
C LYS A 63 2.84 -4.01 19.09
N ILE A 64 2.98 -3.87 17.78
CA ILE A 64 4.11 -3.17 17.14
C ILE A 64 3.96 -1.66 17.31
N VAL A 65 2.72 -1.17 17.12
CA VAL A 65 2.32 0.23 17.26
C VAL A 65 1.08 0.33 18.14
N SER A 66 0.81 1.51 18.71
CA SER A 66 -0.43 1.80 19.43
C SER A 66 -1.57 2.05 18.43
N GLU A 67 -2.83 1.96 18.91
CA GLU A 67 -4.02 2.28 18.11
C GLU A 67 -4.00 3.73 17.62
N GLU A 68 -3.54 4.67 18.44
CA GLU A 68 -3.42 6.09 18.09
C GLU A 68 -2.41 6.30 16.95
N GLU A 69 -1.22 5.71 17.07
CA GLU A 69 -0.18 5.76 16.03
C GLU A 69 -0.64 5.11 14.72
N PHE A 70 -1.39 4.01 14.79
CA PHE A 70 -1.97 3.36 13.62
C PHE A 70 -2.98 4.25 12.91
N ASN A 71 -3.89 4.88 13.66
CA ASN A 71 -4.90 5.78 13.11
C ASN A 71 -4.27 7.01 12.43
N ASP A 72 -3.19 7.54 13.00
CA ASP A 72 -2.42 8.63 12.39
C ASP A 72 -1.80 8.19 11.05
N ASP A 73 -1.20 7.01 11.00
CA ASP A 73 -0.64 6.46 9.76
C ASP A 73 -1.72 6.24 8.69
N VAL A 74 -2.90 5.74 9.06
CA VAL A 74 -4.04 5.56 8.14
C VAL A 74 -4.54 6.91 7.62
N MET A 75 -4.60 7.92 8.48
CA MET A 75 -5.01 9.27 8.10
C MET A 75 -4.03 9.88 7.08
N ILE A 76 -2.73 9.81 7.35
CA ILE A 76 -1.68 10.31 6.46
C ILE A 76 -1.71 9.57 5.12
N ALA A 77 -1.81 8.25 5.16
CA ALA A 77 -1.87 7.42 3.96
C ALA A 77 -3.12 7.71 3.10
N SER A 78 -4.24 8.08 3.73
CA SER A 78 -5.48 8.40 3.02
C SER A 78 -5.41 9.70 2.20
N ILE A 79 -4.48 10.59 2.52
CA ILE A 79 -4.26 11.86 1.81
C ILE A 79 -3.21 11.67 0.70
N THR A 80 -2.33 10.70 0.85
CA THR A 80 -1.23 10.44 -0.07
C THR A 80 -1.73 9.64 -1.29
N PRO A 81 -1.40 10.04 -2.53
CA PRO A 81 -1.81 9.28 -3.70
C PRO A 81 -0.96 8.02 -3.85
N GLY A 82 -1.53 6.83 -3.60
CA GLY A 82 -0.82 5.56 -3.71
C GLY A 82 -1.65 4.36 -3.26
N ALA A 83 -0.96 3.25 -3.00
CA ALA A 83 -1.58 2.03 -2.50
C ALA A 83 -1.73 2.11 -0.97
N LEU A 84 -2.90 2.54 -0.50
CA LEU A 84 -3.19 2.79 0.92
C LEU A 84 -2.60 1.74 1.89
N PRO A 85 -2.74 0.41 1.68
CA PRO A 85 -2.17 -0.55 2.60
C PRO A 85 -0.63 -0.54 2.65
N VAL A 86 0.03 -0.26 1.52
CA VAL A 86 1.50 -0.17 1.45
C VAL A 86 1.98 1.10 2.16
N GLU A 87 1.25 2.20 2.03
CA GLU A 87 1.57 3.45 2.71
C GLU A 87 1.41 3.33 4.22
N VAL A 88 0.32 2.72 4.70
CA VAL A 88 0.12 2.42 6.13
C VAL A 88 1.23 1.50 6.64
N ALA A 89 1.57 0.42 5.93
CA ALA A 89 2.68 -0.46 6.28
C ALA A 89 4.01 0.29 6.36
N THR A 90 4.22 1.27 5.48
CA THR A 90 5.41 2.13 5.45
C THR A 90 5.48 3.02 6.69
N GLY A 91 4.38 3.61 7.13
CA GLY A 91 4.25 4.39 8.35
C GLY A 91 4.61 3.57 9.59
N ILE A 92 3.96 2.40 9.74
CA ILE A 92 4.22 1.44 10.81
C ILE A 92 5.70 1.03 10.83
N GLY A 93 6.27 0.72 9.67
CA GLY A 93 7.69 0.38 9.53
C GLY A 93 8.63 1.49 10.00
N ARG A 94 8.29 2.74 9.67
CA ARG A 94 9.02 3.93 10.12
C ARG A 94 9.00 4.06 11.64
N GLN A 95 7.86 3.88 12.27
CA GLN A 95 7.72 3.96 13.72
C GLN A 95 8.49 2.82 14.42
N ALA A 96 8.42 1.59 13.88
CA ALA A 96 9.07 0.43 14.46
C ALA A 96 10.61 0.47 14.39
N SER A 97 11.19 0.93 13.28
CA SER A 97 12.64 0.83 13.01
C SER A 97 13.20 1.93 12.10
N GLY A 98 12.54 3.09 12.01
CA GLY A 98 13.00 4.23 11.22
C GLY A 98 13.01 3.94 9.72
N LEU A 99 13.91 4.58 8.97
CA LEU A 99 13.97 4.46 7.50
C LEU A 99 14.20 3.02 7.00
N LYS A 100 14.95 2.21 7.74
CA LYS A 100 15.18 0.79 7.39
C LYS A 100 13.89 -0.02 7.56
N GLY A 101 13.13 0.25 8.63
CA GLY A 101 11.82 -0.36 8.86
C GLY A 101 10.81 0.04 7.81
N MET A 102 10.78 1.31 7.43
CA MET A 102 9.95 1.85 6.36
C MET A 102 10.15 1.09 5.03
N ALA A 103 11.41 0.98 4.57
CA ALA A 103 11.74 0.29 3.33
C ALA A 103 11.43 -1.22 3.41
N ALA A 104 11.73 -1.86 4.55
CA ALA A 104 11.47 -3.27 4.75
C ALA A 104 9.96 -3.59 4.76
N ALA A 105 9.15 -2.79 5.45
CA ALA A 105 7.70 -2.98 5.51
C ALA A 105 7.04 -2.79 4.15
N ALA A 106 7.38 -1.72 3.42
CA ALA A 106 6.88 -1.47 2.07
C ALA A 106 7.22 -2.61 1.11
N THR A 107 8.50 -3.05 1.13
CA THR A 107 8.97 -4.14 0.27
C THR A 107 8.30 -5.46 0.65
N ALA A 108 8.22 -5.80 1.93
CA ALA A 108 7.62 -7.04 2.40
C ALA A 108 6.13 -7.11 2.01
N MET A 109 5.40 -6.00 2.11
CA MET A 109 3.99 -5.93 1.75
C MET A 109 3.76 -6.03 0.24
N ALA A 110 4.60 -5.40 -0.58
CA ALA A 110 4.46 -5.39 -2.04
C ALA A 110 5.01 -6.66 -2.71
N LEU A 111 5.99 -7.32 -2.10
CA LEU A 111 6.73 -8.43 -2.68
C LEU A 111 5.86 -9.63 -3.10
N PRO A 112 4.88 -10.11 -2.29
CA PRO A 112 4.04 -11.23 -2.69
C PRO A 112 3.22 -10.94 -3.95
N GLY A 113 2.63 -9.74 -4.04
CA GLY A 113 1.88 -9.31 -5.21
C GLY A 113 2.76 -9.21 -6.46
N ALA A 114 3.95 -8.65 -6.33
CA ALA A 114 4.91 -8.54 -7.42
C ALA A 114 5.36 -9.92 -7.92
N LEU A 115 5.70 -10.83 -7.00
CA LEU A 115 6.09 -12.21 -7.36
C LEU A 115 4.96 -12.95 -8.07
N LEU A 116 3.73 -12.86 -7.54
CA LEU A 116 2.58 -13.52 -8.17
C LEU A 116 2.33 -12.98 -9.57
N THR A 117 2.44 -11.67 -9.77
CA THR A 117 2.29 -11.03 -11.08
C THR A 117 3.34 -11.52 -12.07
N VAL A 118 4.61 -11.58 -11.66
CA VAL A 118 5.70 -12.06 -12.50
C VAL A 118 5.52 -13.54 -12.84
N LEU A 119 5.14 -14.37 -11.87
CA LEU A 119 4.86 -15.79 -12.10
C LEU A 119 3.70 -15.99 -13.07
N LEU A 120 2.60 -15.26 -12.89
CA LEU A 120 1.46 -15.31 -13.78
C LEU A 120 1.83 -14.89 -15.20
N GLN A 121 2.60 -13.81 -15.32
CA GLN A 121 3.10 -13.33 -16.61
C GLN A 121 4.00 -14.38 -17.30
N ALA A 122 4.88 -15.06 -16.56
CA ALA A 122 5.73 -16.12 -17.09
C ALA A 122 4.89 -17.32 -17.59
N VAL A 123 3.87 -17.72 -16.84
CA VAL A 123 2.94 -18.80 -17.24
C VAL A 123 2.17 -18.42 -18.51
N ILE A 124 1.62 -17.22 -18.57
CA ILE A 124 0.89 -16.71 -19.74
C ILE A 124 1.83 -16.60 -20.96
N SER A 125 3.07 -16.17 -20.73
CA SER A 125 4.08 -16.02 -21.79
C SER A 125 4.44 -17.36 -22.44
N SER A 126 4.49 -18.44 -21.67
CA SER A 126 4.75 -19.80 -22.17
C SER A 126 3.51 -20.50 -22.73
N ALA A 127 2.32 -19.94 -22.55
CA ALA A 127 1.09 -20.52 -23.07
C ALA A 127 1.01 -20.41 -24.62
N GLY A 128 0.39 -21.40 -25.25
CA GLY A 128 0.17 -21.40 -26.70
C GLY A 128 -0.70 -20.25 -27.19
N SER A 129 -0.69 -20.01 -28.50
CA SER A 129 -1.41 -18.90 -29.13
C SER A 129 -2.92 -18.90 -28.84
N VAL A 130 -3.54 -20.06 -28.74
CA VAL A 130 -4.97 -20.19 -28.42
C VAL A 130 -5.28 -19.68 -27.02
N VAL A 131 -4.48 -20.04 -26.01
CA VAL A 131 -4.66 -19.60 -24.63
C VAL A 131 -4.43 -18.10 -24.53
N LYS A 132 -3.43 -17.55 -25.20
CA LYS A 132 -3.17 -16.10 -25.25
C LYS A 132 -4.35 -15.33 -25.83
N SER A 133 -4.95 -15.85 -26.91
CA SER A 133 -6.13 -15.25 -27.53
C SER A 133 -7.32 -15.24 -26.57
N GLN A 134 -7.59 -16.34 -25.87
CA GLN A 134 -8.67 -16.42 -24.87
C GLN A 134 -8.47 -15.44 -23.70
N ILE A 135 -7.25 -15.35 -23.19
CA ILE A 135 -6.89 -14.38 -22.12
C ILE A 135 -7.09 -12.95 -22.62
N ASN A 136 -6.74 -12.66 -23.87
CA ASN A 136 -6.94 -11.32 -24.43
C ASN A 136 -8.42 -10.93 -24.52
N TYR A 137 -9.29 -11.83 -24.96
CA TYR A 137 -10.75 -11.57 -24.97
C TYR A 137 -11.30 -11.39 -23.55
N LEU A 138 -10.86 -12.20 -22.59
CA LEU A 138 -11.24 -12.05 -21.19
C LEU A 138 -10.78 -10.70 -20.63
N SER A 139 -9.57 -10.28 -20.96
CA SER A 139 -8.99 -9.00 -20.54
C SER A 139 -9.80 -7.81 -21.06
N ILE A 140 -10.23 -7.87 -22.32
CA ILE A 140 -11.11 -6.85 -22.94
C ILE A 140 -12.45 -6.80 -22.20
N GLY A 141 -13.05 -7.95 -21.90
CA GLY A 141 -14.31 -8.04 -21.16
C GLY A 141 -14.22 -7.44 -19.76
N ILE A 142 -13.16 -7.76 -19.00
CA ILE A 142 -12.90 -7.21 -17.67
C ILE A 142 -12.67 -5.70 -17.76
N SER A 143 -11.88 -5.23 -18.71
CA SER A 143 -11.61 -3.79 -18.90
C SER A 143 -12.88 -3.03 -19.21
N ALA A 144 -13.73 -3.55 -20.07
CA ALA A 144 -15.03 -2.96 -20.40
C ALA A 144 -15.95 -2.89 -19.16
N PHE A 145 -15.98 -3.95 -18.33
CA PHE A 145 -16.75 -3.98 -17.09
C PHE A 145 -16.25 -2.94 -16.09
N ILE A 146 -14.93 -2.81 -15.93
CA ILE A 146 -14.31 -1.80 -15.03
C ILE A 146 -14.67 -0.38 -15.49
N ILE A 147 -14.53 -0.09 -16.79
CA ILE A 147 -14.88 1.21 -17.35
C ILE A 147 -16.36 1.52 -17.13
N LEU A 148 -17.26 0.56 -17.39
CA LEU A 148 -18.70 0.73 -17.20
C LEU A 148 -19.04 1.00 -15.72
N THR A 149 -18.41 0.27 -14.81
CA THR A 149 -18.63 0.43 -13.37
C THR A 149 -18.14 1.80 -12.87
N LEU A 150 -16.95 2.22 -13.31
CA LEU A 150 -16.42 3.55 -12.98
C LEU A 150 -17.28 4.67 -13.56
N LEU A 151 -17.77 4.50 -14.80
CA LEU A 151 -18.66 5.46 -15.42
C LEU A 151 -19.99 5.56 -14.66
N ALA A 152 -20.60 4.41 -14.31
CA ALA A 152 -21.84 4.37 -13.54
C ALA A 152 -21.67 5.01 -12.16
N TYR A 153 -20.58 4.73 -11.47
CA TYR A 153 -20.26 5.34 -10.18
C TYR A 153 -20.05 6.86 -10.30
N SER A 154 -19.28 7.30 -11.30
CA SER A 154 -19.00 8.71 -11.55
C SER A 154 -20.28 9.47 -11.88
N LEU A 155 -21.13 8.92 -12.76
CA LEU A 155 -22.44 9.51 -13.09
C LEU A 155 -23.37 9.57 -11.87
N GLY A 156 -23.40 8.50 -11.05
CA GLY A 156 -24.17 8.47 -9.81
C GLY A 156 -23.74 9.58 -8.83
N THR A 157 -22.44 9.75 -8.67
CA THR A 157 -21.85 10.78 -7.79
C THR A 157 -22.16 12.19 -8.33
N VAL A 158 -21.99 12.42 -9.63
CA VAL A 158 -22.32 13.70 -10.28
C VAL A 158 -23.80 14.01 -10.16
N CYS A 159 -24.70 13.04 -10.42
CA CYS A 159 -26.14 13.24 -10.29
C CYS A 159 -26.56 13.58 -8.84
N GLN A 160 -25.92 12.98 -7.84
CA GLN A 160 -26.17 13.33 -6.43
C GLN A 160 -25.64 14.72 -6.08
N ALA A 161 -24.49 15.12 -6.65
CA ALA A 161 -23.88 16.41 -6.43
C ALA A 161 -24.64 17.55 -7.14
N VAL A 162 -25.16 17.32 -8.33
CA VAL A 162 -25.92 18.32 -9.13
C VAL A 162 -27.21 18.77 -8.44
N ASN A 163 -27.77 17.93 -7.57
CA ASN A 163 -28.95 18.32 -6.77
C ASN A 163 -28.63 19.33 -5.65
N LYS A 164 -27.34 19.61 -5.39
CA LYS A 164 -26.86 20.71 -4.54
C LYS A 164 -26.16 21.74 -5.42
N ARG A 165 -26.44 23.02 -5.20
CA ARG A 165 -25.94 24.17 -5.98
C ARG A 165 -24.41 24.20 -6.17
N GLU A 166 -23.65 23.48 -5.34
CA GLU A 166 -22.21 23.30 -5.41
C GLU A 166 -21.77 22.22 -6.41
N GLY A 167 -22.66 21.28 -6.76
CA GLY A 167 -22.35 20.16 -7.65
C GLY A 167 -22.06 20.55 -9.09
N GLN A 168 -22.65 21.65 -9.57
CA GLN A 168 -22.38 22.17 -10.93
C GLN A 168 -20.94 22.62 -11.07
N LEU A 169 -20.37 23.21 -10.01
CA LEU A 169 -18.98 23.67 -10.01
C LEU A 169 -18.00 22.48 -10.02
N TYR A 170 -18.29 21.44 -9.22
CA TYR A 170 -17.47 20.20 -9.22
C TYR A 170 -17.58 19.44 -10.54
N GLY A 171 -18.76 19.37 -11.15
CA GLY A 171 -18.95 18.78 -12.47
C GLY A 171 -18.11 19.48 -13.55
N LEU A 172 -18.08 20.81 -13.55
CA LEU A 172 -17.26 21.61 -14.47
C LEU A 172 -15.76 21.45 -14.23
N ILE A 173 -15.32 21.34 -12.96
CA ILE A 173 -13.93 21.09 -12.62
C ILE A 173 -13.48 19.70 -13.10
N ILE A 174 -14.29 18.66 -12.84
CA ILE A 174 -14.02 17.29 -13.29
C ILE A 174 -13.96 17.22 -14.82
N LEU A 175 -14.91 17.84 -15.51
CA LEU A 175 -14.93 17.90 -16.96
C LEU A 175 -13.69 18.65 -17.49
N GLY A 176 -13.34 19.76 -16.86
CA GLY A 176 -12.12 20.54 -17.22
C GLY A 176 -10.84 19.74 -17.03
N VAL A 177 -10.70 19.05 -15.92
CA VAL A 177 -9.54 18.17 -15.66
C VAL A 177 -9.51 17.00 -16.66
N PHE A 178 -10.64 16.40 -16.97
CA PHE A 178 -10.75 15.31 -17.96
C PHE A 178 -10.34 15.79 -19.36
N LEU A 179 -10.81 16.98 -19.79
CA LEU A 179 -10.42 17.57 -21.07
C LEU A 179 -8.95 18.00 -21.12
N LEU A 180 -8.39 18.48 -20.01
CA LEU A 180 -6.97 18.86 -19.92
C LEU A 180 -6.04 17.64 -19.78
N SER A 181 -6.51 16.54 -19.18
CA SER A 181 -5.76 15.29 -19.07
C SER A 181 -5.86 14.43 -20.34
N GLY A 182 -6.61 14.87 -21.34
CA GLY A 182 -6.86 14.14 -22.57
C GLY A 182 -5.58 13.75 -23.29
N GLU A 183 -5.24 12.49 -23.19
CA GLU A 183 -4.20 11.85 -23.98
C GLU A 183 -4.56 12.04 -25.47
N LYS A 184 -3.55 12.16 -26.33
CA LYS A 184 -3.68 12.36 -27.79
C LYS A 184 -4.74 11.47 -28.48
N SER A 185 -5.05 10.31 -27.90
CA SER A 185 -6.09 9.38 -28.36
C SER A 185 -7.50 9.97 -28.36
N ILE A 186 -7.84 10.89 -27.46
CA ILE A 186 -9.16 11.52 -27.39
C ILE A 186 -9.30 12.57 -28.51
N TYR A 187 -8.22 13.31 -28.81
CA TYR A 187 -8.22 14.28 -29.91
C TYR A 187 -8.41 13.59 -31.27
N GLN A 188 -7.80 12.40 -31.47
CA GLN A 188 -7.99 11.60 -32.66
C GLN A 188 -9.42 11.05 -32.79
N LEU A 189 -10.08 10.70 -31.66
CA LEU A 189 -11.44 10.20 -31.68
C LEU A 189 -12.47 11.27 -32.07
N PHE A 190 -12.18 12.53 -31.74
CA PHE A 190 -13.03 13.67 -32.05
C PHE A 190 -12.63 14.42 -33.35
N GLY A 191 -11.59 13.94 -34.08
CA GLY A 191 -11.16 14.54 -35.34
C GLY A 191 -10.66 15.99 -35.20
N LEU A 192 -10.12 16.33 -34.05
CA LEU A 192 -9.53 17.63 -33.73
C LEU A 192 -8.00 17.52 -33.88
N ASP A 193 -7.52 17.34 -35.13
CA ASP A 193 -6.11 17.43 -35.50
C ASP A 193 -5.64 18.87 -35.55
#